data_ce57c10d7ff2778ac74d85d9b2e0eabe
#
_entry.id   ce57c10d7ff2778ac74d85d9b2e0eabe
#
_cell.length_a   1.000
_cell.length_b   1.000
_cell.length_c   1.000
_cell.angle_alpha   90.00
_cell.angle_beta   90.00
_cell.angle_gamma   90.00
#
_symmetry.space_group_name_H-M   'P 1'
#
loop_
_entity.id
_entity.type
_entity.pdbx_description
1 polymer ?
#
loop_
_entity_poly.entity_id
_entity_poly.type
_entity_poly.pdbx_seq_one_letter_code
_entity_poly.pdbx_strand_id
1 'polypeptide(L)'
;MKKIFETIKLKDLNLKNRLIRSATWEGIAGRDGGITEAAYKIYEELAKGGVGGIITGFTSVLTNDFYFNGMMRLSDDELIPQYKRLTDVIHAENCPVIAQLALGAYYRKTGDKSFVQTEPDNMTAEEIKYVIKAFADAAVRAEKASFDGVQIHAAHFFFLSRFISPAVNHRNDMYGGSTDKRIRILLEILEGIKSAAPKLHVTIKINSNDFTFGGIDEDECLYICKKLSEAGIDSIEISGNGTSVSGIRAHINEGYFMDFAAKLANEINTPVILVGGLRSRETMENILNNTKIEFLSLSRPLLREPDLPDKLKNNICDESKCISCNACYSSHNHYCIVKERDQNDKT
;
A
#
# COMPACT_ATOMS: atom_id res chain seq x y z
N MET A 1 -5.47 19.66 -19.57
CA MET A 1 -4.55 18.51 -19.53
C MET A 1 -3.98 18.42 -18.11
N LYS A 2 -4.09 17.25 -17.48
CA LYS A 2 -3.47 16.97 -16.18
C LYS A 2 -1.95 16.91 -16.35
N LYS A 3 -1.20 17.50 -15.41
CA LYS A 3 0.27 17.43 -15.39
C LYS A 3 0.72 16.60 -14.19
N ILE A 4 1.78 15.81 -14.35
CA ILE A 4 2.34 15.03 -13.23
C ILE A 4 2.73 15.97 -12.09
N PHE A 5 3.43 17.06 -12.41
CA PHE A 5 4.03 17.96 -11.43
C PHE A 5 3.18 19.22 -11.19
N GLU A 6 1.89 19.05 -11.02
CA GLU A 6 0.99 20.10 -10.53
C GLU A 6 0.57 19.80 -9.09
N THR A 7 0.44 20.83 -8.27
CA THR A 7 -0.11 20.70 -6.92
C THR A 7 -1.57 20.29 -7.01
N ILE A 8 -1.95 19.25 -6.27
CA ILE A 8 -3.28 18.65 -6.31
C ILE A 8 -3.73 18.26 -4.91
N LYS A 9 -5.03 18.21 -4.69
CA LYS A 9 -5.62 17.64 -3.48
C LYS A 9 -6.04 16.20 -3.73
N LEU A 10 -5.68 15.32 -2.80
CA LEU A 10 -6.28 14.01 -2.65
C LEU A 10 -7.18 14.09 -1.40
N LYS A 11 -8.47 14.43 -1.60
CA LYS A 11 -9.40 14.84 -0.56
C LYS A 11 -8.81 16.02 0.24
N ASP A 12 -8.41 15.80 1.49
CA ASP A 12 -7.85 16.83 2.38
C ASP A 12 -6.31 16.90 2.33
N LEU A 13 -5.64 15.96 1.66
CA LEU A 13 -4.20 15.93 1.52
C LEU A 13 -3.73 16.84 0.39
N ASN A 14 -2.81 17.76 0.69
CA ASN A 14 -2.15 18.58 -0.32
C ASN A 14 -0.89 17.89 -0.83
N LEU A 15 -0.90 17.44 -2.09
CA LEU A 15 0.24 16.80 -2.73
C LEU A 15 0.93 17.76 -3.68
N LYS A 16 2.26 17.84 -3.62
CA LYS A 16 3.07 18.67 -4.52
C LYS A 16 3.12 18.19 -5.96
N ASN A 17 2.67 16.94 -6.22
CA ASN A 17 2.50 16.34 -7.54
C ASN A 17 1.66 15.06 -7.42
N ARG A 18 1.39 14.39 -8.57
CA ARG A 18 0.55 13.19 -8.67
C ARG A 18 1.30 11.86 -8.48
N LEU A 19 2.61 11.90 -8.13
CA LEU A 19 3.42 10.71 -7.90
C LEU A 19 3.41 10.32 -6.42
N ILE A 20 3.01 9.10 -6.12
CA ILE A 20 2.97 8.55 -4.76
C ILE A 20 4.00 7.43 -4.64
N ARG A 21 4.75 7.41 -3.53
CA ARG A 21 5.51 6.22 -3.13
C ARG A 21 4.52 5.14 -2.72
N SER A 22 4.36 4.12 -3.54
CA SER A 22 3.58 2.93 -3.19
C SER A 22 4.21 2.19 -2.03
N ALA A 23 3.40 1.65 -1.14
CA ALA A 23 3.88 0.81 -0.05
C ALA A 23 4.86 -0.25 -0.56
N THR A 24 6.01 -0.30 0.05
CA THR A 24 7.07 -1.27 -0.24
C THR A 24 7.63 -1.75 1.08
N TRP A 25 7.69 -3.06 1.28
CA TRP A 25 8.32 -3.63 2.46
C TRP A 25 9.85 -3.54 2.33
N GLU A 26 10.48 -2.82 3.24
CA GLU A 26 11.94 -2.63 3.27
C GLU A 26 12.65 -3.69 4.14
N GLY A 27 11.94 -4.35 5.05
CA GLY A 27 12.49 -5.40 5.93
C GLY A 27 13.51 -4.92 6.96
N ILE A 28 13.44 -3.64 7.35
CA ILE A 28 14.45 -2.96 8.19
C ILE A 28 13.93 -2.43 9.53
N ALA A 29 12.69 -2.76 9.90
CA ALA A 29 12.18 -2.41 11.22
C ALA A 29 12.89 -3.21 12.33
N GLY A 30 12.87 -2.68 13.53
CA GLY A 30 13.33 -3.36 14.73
C GLY A 30 12.56 -4.66 15.01
N ARG A 31 13.08 -5.50 15.90
CA ARG A 31 12.41 -6.76 16.28
C ARG A 31 11.03 -6.54 16.91
N ASP A 32 10.84 -5.40 17.54
CA ASP A 32 9.58 -4.92 18.12
C ASP A 32 8.62 -4.32 17.07
N GLY A 33 9.11 -4.11 15.85
CA GLY A 33 8.40 -3.41 14.78
C GLY A 33 8.60 -1.89 14.78
N GLY A 34 9.51 -1.39 15.61
CA GLY A 34 9.87 0.03 15.70
C GLY A 34 10.72 0.50 14.52
N ILE A 35 10.85 1.82 14.39
CA ILE A 35 11.56 2.47 13.28
C ILE A 35 13.06 2.53 13.57
N THR A 36 13.87 1.97 12.67
CA THR A 36 15.34 2.04 12.76
C THR A 36 15.89 3.32 12.11
N GLU A 37 17.14 3.69 12.41
CA GLU A 37 17.80 4.83 11.75
C GLU A 37 17.92 4.62 10.22
N ALA A 38 18.07 3.37 9.77
CA ALA A 38 18.04 3.06 8.33
C ALA A 38 16.68 3.36 7.70
N ALA A 39 15.58 3.08 8.41
CA ALA A 39 14.24 3.41 7.93
C ALA A 39 14.02 4.92 7.86
N TYR A 40 14.39 5.69 8.90
CA TYR A 40 14.32 7.16 8.85
C TYR A 40 15.03 7.72 7.62
N LYS A 41 16.25 7.27 7.34
CA LYS A 41 17.03 7.72 6.19
C LYS A 41 16.35 7.43 4.85
N ILE A 42 15.79 6.23 4.67
CA ILE A 42 15.08 5.87 3.43
C ILE A 42 13.88 6.80 3.18
N TYR A 43 13.05 7.01 4.21
CA TYR A 43 11.87 7.86 4.07
C TYR A 43 12.22 9.33 3.90
N GLU A 44 13.28 9.82 4.54
CA GLU A 44 13.84 11.15 4.32
C GLU A 44 14.33 11.34 2.87
N GLU A 45 15.10 10.39 2.33
CA GLU A 45 15.57 10.42 0.94
C GLU A 45 14.41 10.43 -0.06
N LEU A 46 13.35 9.66 0.19
CA LEU A 46 12.15 9.65 -0.64
C LEU A 46 11.42 11.01 -0.62
N ALA A 47 11.24 11.58 0.56
CA ALA A 47 10.56 12.86 0.72
C ALA A 47 11.36 14.02 0.06
N LYS A 48 12.71 14.05 0.25
CA LYS A 48 13.64 14.97 -0.41
C LYS A 48 13.67 14.77 -1.92
N GLY A 49 13.49 13.56 -2.41
CA GLY A 49 13.49 13.20 -3.82
C GLY A 49 12.27 13.67 -4.61
N GLY A 50 11.38 14.45 -3.98
CA GLY A 50 10.31 15.15 -4.67
C GLY A 50 9.02 14.36 -4.87
N VAL A 51 8.84 13.18 -4.25
CA VAL A 51 7.58 12.43 -4.32
C VAL A 51 6.42 13.22 -3.71
N GLY A 52 5.23 13.16 -4.31
CA GLY A 52 4.05 13.93 -3.89
C GLY A 52 3.44 13.46 -2.57
N GLY A 53 3.55 12.17 -2.27
CA GLY A 53 3.11 11.56 -1.02
C GLY A 53 3.76 10.20 -0.82
N ILE A 54 3.82 9.71 0.42
CA ILE A 54 4.43 8.44 0.78
C ILE A 54 3.40 7.54 1.44
N ILE A 55 3.25 6.31 0.95
CA ILE A 55 2.61 5.22 1.68
C ILE A 55 3.75 4.35 2.23
N THR A 56 3.80 4.20 3.56
CA THR A 56 4.86 3.44 4.23
C THR A 56 4.80 1.95 3.86
N GLY A 57 5.86 1.23 4.14
CA GLY A 57 5.89 -0.23 3.99
C GLY A 57 4.87 -0.93 4.88
N PHE A 58 4.79 -2.24 4.72
CA PHE A 58 3.90 -3.12 5.47
C PHE A 58 4.01 -2.87 6.99
N THR A 59 2.92 -2.40 7.61
CA THR A 59 2.87 -2.09 9.04
C THR A 59 1.79 -2.95 9.69
N SER A 60 2.20 -3.97 10.46
CA SER A 60 1.25 -4.88 11.08
C SER A 60 0.45 -4.21 12.20
N VAL A 61 -0.84 -4.54 12.26
CA VAL A 61 -1.77 -4.07 13.29
C VAL A 61 -1.74 -4.94 14.55
N LEU A 62 -1.05 -6.09 14.51
CA LEU A 62 -0.94 -7.04 15.63
C LEU A 62 0.52 -7.33 16.01
N THR A 63 0.79 -7.43 17.29
CA THR A 63 2.12 -7.81 17.81
C THR A 63 2.52 -9.23 17.45
N ASN A 64 1.54 -10.14 17.36
CA ASN A 64 1.73 -11.56 17.04
C ASN A 64 1.56 -11.89 15.55
N ASP A 65 1.81 -10.93 14.67
CA ASP A 65 1.99 -11.20 13.24
C ASP A 65 3.44 -11.61 13.00
N PHE A 66 3.66 -12.85 12.57
CA PHE A 66 5.00 -13.42 12.35
C PHE A 66 5.30 -13.64 10.86
N TYR A 67 4.54 -13.00 9.97
CA TYR A 67 4.62 -13.26 8.53
C TYR A 67 5.95 -12.83 7.91
N PHE A 68 6.48 -11.67 8.31
CA PHE A 68 7.77 -11.15 7.84
C PHE A 68 8.70 -10.76 9.00
N ASN A 69 9.98 -10.97 8.82
CA ASN A 69 10.99 -10.36 9.66
C ASN A 69 11.19 -8.89 9.28
N GLY A 70 11.46 -8.02 10.25
CA GLY A 70 11.74 -6.60 9.98
C GLY A 70 10.55 -5.80 9.43
N MET A 71 9.30 -6.26 9.65
CA MET A 71 8.12 -5.46 9.35
C MET A 71 7.83 -4.44 10.45
N MET A 72 7.36 -3.27 10.05
CA MET A 72 6.86 -2.26 10.97
C MET A 72 5.60 -2.75 11.69
N ARG A 73 5.30 -2.16 12.86
CA ARG A 73 4.07 -2.43 13.62
C ARG A 73 3.50 -1.15 14.21
N LEU A 74 2.18 -1.03 14.17
CA LEU A 74 1.40 -0.04 14.93
C LEU A 74 0.45 -0.75 15.91
N SER A 75 0.96 -1.84 16.50
CA SER A 75 0.21 -2.70 17.42
C SER A 75 0.26 -2.25 18.87
N ASP A 76 1.17 -1.32 19.22
CA ASP A 76 1.43 -0.87 20.59
C ASP A 76 1.62 0.65 20.66
N ASP A 77 1.14 1.27 21.75
CA ASP A 77 1.28 2.72 21.98
C ASP A 77 2.73 3.14 22.25
N GLU A 78 3.58 2.23 22.75
CA GLU A 78 5.01 2.48 23.00
C GLU A 78 5.78 2.83 21.71
N LEU A 79 5.27 2.43 20.54
CA LEU A 79 5.87 2.71 19.24
C LEU A 79 5.52 4.11 18.70
N ILE A 80 4.48 4.78 19.23
CA ILE A 80 4.01 6.08 18.73
C ILE A 80 5.12 7.12 18.64
N PRO A 81 6.03 7.31 19.64
CA PRO A 81 7.07 8.32 19.54
C PRO A 81 8.03 8.12 18.36
N GLN A 82 8.36 6.87 18.02
CA GLN A 82 9.23 6.55 16.89
C GLN A 82 8.54 6.88 15.56
N TYR A 83 7.25 6.52 15.42
CA TYR A 83 6.47 6.86 14.24
C TYR A 83 6.20 8.36 14.12
N LYS A 84 6.05 9.08 15.26
CA LYS A 84 5.96 10.53 15.25
C LYS A 84 7.24 11.17 14.70
N ARG A 85 8.42 10.70 15.12
CA ARG A 85 9.69 11.13 14.55
C ARG A 85 9.75 10.85 13.04
N LEU A 86 9.23 9.71 12.57
CA LEU A 86 9.20 9.38 11.15
C LEU A 86 8.34 10.38 10.36
N THR A 87 7.14 10.65 10.84
CA THR A 87 6.25 11.63 10.18
C THR A 87 6.84 13.03 10.19
N ASP A 88 7.50 13.46 11.28
CA ASP A 88 8.17 14.77 11.35
C ASP A 88 9.28 14.93 10.30
N VAL A 89 10.09 13.88 10.10
CA VAL A 89 11.15 13.87 9.08
C VAL A 89 10.56 13.99 7.67
N ILE A 90 9.44 13.32 7.38
CA ILE A 90 8.79 13.37 6.07
C ILE A 90 8.07 14.71 5.86
N HIS A 91 7.39 15.22 6.89
CA HIS A 91 6.67 16.48 6.85
C HIS A 91 7.62 17.71 6.68
N ALA A 92 8.85 17.61 7.16
CA ALA A 92 9.86 18.65 6.94
C ALA A 92 10.11 18.94 5.45
N GLU A 93 9.79 17.99 4.57
CA GLU A 93 9.89 18.13 3.11
C GLU A 93 8.52 18.42 2.44
N ASN A 94 7.53 18.88 3.21
CA ASN A 94 6.16 19.11 2.74
C ASN A 94 5.58 17.90 1.97
N CYS A 95 5.78 16.70 2.51
CA CYS A 95 5.32 15.45 1.91
C CYS A 95 4.33 14.77 2.87
N PRO A 96 3.06 14.57 2.47
CA PRO A 96 2.11 13.80 3.26
C PRO A 96 2.53 12.33 3.35
N VAL A 97 2.20 11.71 4.49
CA VAL A 97 2.55 10.30 4.75
C VAL A 97 1.35 9.49 5.27
N ILE A 98 1.15 8.34 4.66
CA ILE A 98 0.07 7.40 4.92
C ILE A 98 0.68 6.10 5.47
N ALA A 99 0.19 5.60 6.61
CA ALA A 99 0.62 4.30 7.13
C ALA A 99 -0.13 3.16 6.43
N GLN A 100 0.57 2.20 5.81
CA GLN A 100 -0.10 0.99 5.31
C GLN A 100 -0.38 0.02 6.47
N LEU A 101 -1.63 -0.03 6.92
CA LEU A 101 -2.09 -0.97 7.93
C LEU A 101 -2.34 -2.35 7.31
N ALA A 102 -1.70 -3.36 7.84
CA ALA A 102 -1.69 -4.69 7.25
C ALA A 102 -1.72 -5.78 8.32
N LEU A 103 -2.06 -6.98 7.89
CA LEU A 103 -1.90 -8.22 8.63
C LEU A 103 -1.45 -9.29 7.64
N GLY A 104 -0.31 -9.92 7.88
CA GLY A 104 0.22 -10.96 7.00
C GLY A 104 -0.62 -12.22 7.10
N ALA A 105 -0.80 -12.69 8.33
CA ALA A 105 -1.70 -13.80 8.68
C ALA A 105 -2.19 -13.63 10.13
N TYR A 106 -3.33 -14.21 10.42
CA TYR A 106 -3.80 -14.28 11.81
C TYR A 106 -3.20 -15.51 12.51
N TYR A 107 -2.67 -15.30 13.72
CA TYR A 107 -2.08 -16.36 14.54
C TYR A 107 -2.85 -16.48 15.85
N ARG A 108 -3.53 -17.61 16.03
CA ARG A 108 -4.24 -17.94 17.27
C ARG A 108 -3.25 -18.43 18.32
N LYS A 109 -3.35 -17.88 19.53
CA LYS A 109 -2.60 -18.38 20.68
C LYS A 109 -3.22 -19.67 21.20
N THR A 110 -2.42 -20.71 21.38
CA THR A 110 -2.85 -22.02 21.92
C THR A 110 -2.59 -22.14 23.42
N GLY A 111 -3.14 -23.18 24.06
CA GLY A 111 -3.06 -23.36 25.50
C GLY A 111 -1.63 -23.53 26.05
N ASP A 112 -0.69 -24.00 25.24
CA ASP A 112 0.73 -24.15 25.54
C ASP A 112 1.56 -22.85 25.28
N LYS A 113 0.86 -21.74 25.01
CA LYS A 113 1.42 -20.43 24.66
C LYS A 113 2.10 -20.35 23.28
N SER A 114 2.00 -21.39 22.45
CA SER A 114 2.41 -21.32 21.05
C SER A 114 1.38 -20.55 20.20
N PHE A 115 1.73 -20.27 18.95
CA PHE A 115 0.87 -19.59 18.00
C PHE A 115 0.69 -20.45 16.74
N VAL A 116 -0.54 -20.56 16.27
CA VAL A 116 -0.89 -21.32 15.04
C VAL A 116 -1.56 -20.40 14.05
N GLN A 117 -1.01 -20.33 12.84
CA GLN A 117 -1.65 -19.62 11.74
C GLN A 117 -3.05 -20.15 11.50
N THR A 118 -4.02 -19.26 11.45
CA THR A 118 -5.44 -19.60 11.35
C THR A 118 -6.04 -18.95 10.11
N GLU A 119 -6.55 -19.79 9.23
CA GLU A 119 -7.21 -19.36 7.98
C GLU A 119 -8.60 -18.78 8.26
N PRO A 120 -9.15 -17.95 7.34
CA PRO A 120 -10.49 -17.35 7.49
C PRO A 120 -11.57 -18.36 7.89
N ASP A 121 -11.58 -19.54 7.29
CA ASP A 121 -12.58 -20.59 7.55
C ASP A 121 -12.61 -21.08 9.01
N ASN A 122 -11.48 -21.01 9.69
CA ASN A 122 -11.29 -21.53 11.04
C ASN A 122 -11.35 -20.44 12.13
N MET A 123 -11.55 -19.17 11.76
CA MET A 123 -11.66 -18.06 12.72
C MET A 123 -13.06 -18.02 13.37
N THR A 124 -13.10 -17.72 14.66
CA THR A 124 -14.37 -17.41 15.34
C THR A 124 -14.82 -15.98 15.01
N ALA A 125 -16.08 -15.67 15.27
CA ALA A 125 -16.61 -14.30 15.09
C ALA A 125 -15.89 -13.29 16.01
N GLU A 126 -15.51 -13.71 17.21
CA GLU A 126 -14.77 -12.88 18.17
C GLU A 126 -13.36 -12.57 17.66
N GLU A 127 -12.68 -13.52 17.04
CA GLU A 127 -11.35 -13.31 16.45
C GLU A 127 -11.42 -12.35 15.25
N ILE A 128 -12.48 -12.44 14.44
CA ILE A 128 -12.70 -11.49 13.34
C ILE A 128 -12.92 -10.08 13.90
N LYS A 129 -13.77 -9.92 14.89
CA LYS A 129 -13.99 -8.64 15.58
C LYS A 129 -12.74 -8.08 16.25
N TYR A 130 -11.91 -8.95 16.81
CA TYR A 130 -10.60 -8.56 17.36
C TYR A 130 -9.68 -7.99 16.27
N VAL A 131 -9.62 -8.61 15.08
CA VAL A 131 -8.85 -8.09 13.96
C VAL A 131 -9.41 -6.74 13.49
N ILE A 132 -10.73 -6.61 13.32
CA ILE A 132 -11.38 -5.35 12.93
C ILE A 132 -11.01 -4.23 13.91
N LYS A 133 -11.10 -4.51 15.21
CA LYS A 133 -10.70 -3.55 16.25
C LYS A 133 -9.22 -3.20 16.19
N ALA A 134 -8.34 -4.16 15.91
CA ALA A 134 -6.90 -3.91 15.80
C ALA A 134 -6.56 -2.91 14.68
N PHE A 135 -7.26 -2.95 13.53
CA PHE A 135 -7.11 -1.93 12.48
C PHE A 135 -7.54 -0.55 12.94
N ALA A 136 -8.67 -0.43 13.66
CA ALA A 136 -9.13 0.84 14.22
C ALA A 136 -8.16 1.38 15.28
N ASP A 137 -7.67 0.54 16.18
CA ASP A 137 -6.69 0.92 17.20
C ASP A 137 -5.36 1.37 16.57
N ALA A 138 -4.90 0.69 15.51
CA ALA A 138 -3.70 1.07 14.76
C ALA A 138 -3.89 2.42 14.05
N ALA A 139 -5.08 2.72 13.53
CA ALA A 139 -5.38 4.02 12.95
C ALA A 139 -5.35 5.14 13.99
N VAL A 140 -5.86 4.91 15.21
CA VAL A 140 -5.73 5.87 16.33
C VAL A 140 -4.24 6.13 16.66
N ARG A 141 -3.40 5.10 16.66
CA ARG A 141 -1.95 5.26 16.85
C ARG A 141 -1.31 6.04 15.71
N ALA A 142 -1.71 5.78 14.47
CA ALA A 142 -1.26 6.54 13.31
C ALA A 142 -1.64 8.03 13.43
N GLU A 143 -2.87 8.36 13.83
CA GLU A 143 -3.30 9.74 14.06
C GLU A 143 -2.47 10.41 15.16
N LYS A 144 -2.23 9.73 16.30
CA LYS A 144 -1.37 10.21 17.39
C LYS A 144 0.08 10.41 16.93
N ALA A 145 0.57 9.59 16.01
CA ALA A 145 1.89 9.70 15.39
C ALA A 145 1.93 10.72 14.23
N SER A 146 0.86 11.49 14.02
CA SER A 146 0.73 12.52 12.97
C SER A 146 0.83 12.01 11.54
N PHE A 147 0.42 10.79 11.27
CA PHE A 147 0.15 10.38 9.89
C PHE A 147 -1.02 11.18 9.32
N ASP A 148 -0.97 11.47 8.03
CA ASP A 148 -2.04 12.16 7.30
C ASP A 148 -3.16 11.20 6.88
N GLY A 149 -2.85 9.89 6.86
CA GLY A 149 -3.81 8.87 6.50
C GLY A 149 -3.34 7.46 6.82
N VAL A 150 -4.24 6.50 6.55
CA VAL A 150 -3.93 5.07 6.61
C VAL A 150 -4.41 4.37 5.34
N GLN A 151 -3.68 3.33 4.94
CA GLN A 151 -4.05 2.46 3.83
C GLN A 151 -4.38 1.06 4.35
N ILE A 152 -5.61 0.60 4.12
CA ILE A 152 -6.02 -0.78 4.39
C ILE A 152 -5.38 -1.68 3.33
N HIS A 153 -4.56 -2.65 3.75
CA HIS A 153 -3.91 -3.59 2.82
C HIS A 153 -4.79 -4.82 2.58
N ALA A 154 -5.56 -4.82 1.49
CA ALA A 154 -6.45 -5.90 1.06
C ALA A 154 -5.99 -6.52 -0.28
N ALA A 155 -4.68 -6.68 -0.47
CA ALA A 155 -4.08 -7.21 -1.69
C ALA A 155 -3.01 -8.27 -1.41
N HIS A 156 -2.48 -8.88 -2.47
CA HIS A 156 -1.26 -9.71 -2.47
C HIS A 156 -1.36 -11.02 -1.69
N PHE A 157 -2.54 -11.55 -1.51
CA PHE A 157 -2.81 -12.76 -0.72
C PHE A 157 -2.39 -12.67 0.76
N PHE A 158 -2.26 -11.44 1.32
CA PHE A 158 -2.21 -11.25 2.77
C PHE A 158 -3.58 -11.41 3.40
N PHE A 159 -3.69 -11.32 4.71
CA PHE A 159 -4.86 -11.71 5.47
C PHE A 159 -6.19 -11.19 4.89
N LEU A 160 -6.34 -9.87 4.68
CA LEU A 160 -7.60 -9.31 4.16
C LEU A 160 -7.88 -9.73 2.72
N SER A 161 -6.86 -9.79 1.86
CA SER A 161 -7.01 -10.29 0.48
C SER A 161 -7.47 -11.75 0.45
N ARG A 162 -6.91 -12.60 1.32
CA ARG A 162 -7.33 -13.99 1.48
C ARG A 162 -8.75 -14.08 2.06
N PHE A 163 -9.08 -13.18 3.00
CA PHE A 163 -10.39 -13.17 3.66
C PHE A 163 -11.54 -12.86 2.71
N ILE A 164 -11.32 -11.94 1.74
CA ILE A 164 -12.36 -11.57 0.75
C ILE A 164 -12.40 -12.50 -0.46
N SER A 165 -11.34 -13.31 -0.69
CA SER A 165 -11.24 -14.20 -1.85
C SER A 165 -12.09 -15.46 -1.68
N PRO A 166 -12.97 -15.80 -2.64
CA PRO A 166 -13.75 -17.03 -2.60
C PRO A 166 -12.90 -18.30 -2.78
N ALA A 167 -11.66 -18.17 -3.30
CA ALA A 167 -10.71 -19.29 -3.37
C ALA A 167 -10.16 -19.71 -1.99
N VAL A 168 -10.33 -18.89 -0.94
CA VAL A 168 -9.78 -19.15 0.39
C VAL A 168 -10.84 -19.11 1.47
N ASN A 169 -11.81 -18.21 1.38
CA ASN A 169 -12.88 -18.05 2.36
C ASN A 169 -14.12 -18.86 1.94
N HIS A 170 -14.28 -20.03 2.52
CA HIS A 170 -15.42 -20.93 2.30
C HIS A 170 -16.44 -20.90 3.44
N ARG A 171 -16.39 -19.86 4.29
CA ARG A 171 -17.33 -19.67 5.40
C ARG A 171 -18.76 -19.59 4.90
N ASN A 172 -19.70 -20.03 5.73
CA ASN A 172 -21.14 -20.00 5.45
C ASN A 172 -21.92 -19.07 6.40
N ASP A 173 -21.21 -18.27 7.20
CA ASP A 173 -21.77 -17.30 8.15
C ASP A 173 -21.88 -15.88 7.54
N MET A 174 -21.93 -14.85 8.42
CA MET A 174 -22.05 -13.46 8.00
C MET A 174 -20.78 -12.88 7.35
N TYR A 175 -19.65 -13.61 7.34
CA TYR A 175 -18.36 -13.22 6.79
C TYR A 175 -17.90 -14.08 5.61
N GLY A 176 -18.78 -14.93 5.04
CA GLY A 176 -18.44 -15.80 3.93
C GLY A 176 -19.61 -16.16 3.04
N GLY A 177 -19.35 -16.85 1.92
CA GLY A 177 -20.33 -17.20 0.90
C GLY A 177 -20.44 -16.11 -0.17
N SER A 178 -21.40 -15.19 -0.09
CA SER A 178 -21.54 -14.11 -1.09
C SER A 178 -20.47 -13.03 -0.95
N THR A 179 -20.23 -12.30 -2.04
CA THR A 179 -19.31 -11.16 -2.06
C THR A 179 -19.62 -10.15 -0.95
N ASP A 180 -20.89 -9.76 -0.76
CA ASP A 180 -21.33 -8.85 0.30
C ASP A 180 -20.92 -9.31 1.70
N LYS A 181 -20.98 -10.62 1.93
CA LYS A 181 -20.58 -11.20 3.21
C LYS A 181 -19.06 -11.23 3.37
N ARG A 182 -18.32 -11.60 2.32
CA ARG A 182 -16.87 -11.64 2.38
C ARG A 182 -16.25 -10.25 2.59
N ILE A 183 -16.80 -9.20 1.93
CA ILE A 183 -16.30 -7.83 2.07
C ILE A 183 -16.76 -7.14 3.36
N ARG A 184 -17.67 -7.72 4.13
CA ARG A 184 -18.13 -7.16 5.41
C ARG A 184 -16.98 -6.76 6.32
N ILE A 185 -15.93 -7.58 6.41
CA ILE A 185 -14.75 -7.25 7.22
C ILE A 185 -14.08 -5.94 6.77
N LEU A 186 -14.00 -5.66 5.47
CA LEU A 186 -13.43 -4.42 4.95
C LEU A 186 -14.30 -3.22 5.30
N LEU A 187 -15.62 -3.36 5.18
CA LEU A 187 -16.58 -2.29 5.50
C LEU A 187 -16.58 -1.97 7.01
N GLU A 188 -16.53 -2.99 7.86
CA GLU A 188 -16.46 -2.81 9.32
C GLU A 188 -15.11 -2.22 9.75
N ILE A 189 -13.99 -2.57 9.09
CA ILE A 189 -12.69 -1.93 9.31
C ILE A 189 -12.74 -0.46 8.90
N LEU A 190 -13.28 -0.15 7.72
CA LEU A 190 -13.41 1.23 7.23
C LEU A 190 -14.25 2.08 8.19
N GLU A 191 -15.40 1.58 8.61
CA GLU A 191 -16.28 2.24 9.59
C GLU A 191 -15.56 2.45 10.93
N GLY A 192 -14.87 1.42 11.43
CA GLY A 192 -14.12 1.49 12.69
C GLY A 192 -13.01 2.53 12.64
N ILE A 193 -12.25 2.58 11.55
CA ILE A 193 -11.18 3.59 11.36
C ILE A 193 -11.78 5.00 11.29
N LYS A 194 -12.81 5.22 10.47
CA LYS A 194 -13.43 6.55 10.31
C LYS A 194 -14.09 7.05 11.60
N SER A 195 -14.63 6.14 12.41
CA SER A 195 -15.18 6.48 13.72
C SER A 195 -14.11 6.82 14.75
N ALA A 196 -13.00 6.05 14.78
CA ALA A 196 -11.99 6.17 15.82
C ALA A 196 -10.91 7.25 15.51
N ALA A 197 -10.62 7.49 14.23
CA ALA A 197 -9.61 8.44 13.75
C ALA A 197 -10.15 9.26 12.56
N PRO A 198 -11.16 10.13 12.76
CA PRO A 198 -11.91 10.78 11.69
C PRO A 198 -11.13 11.79 10.86
N LYS A 199 -9.94 12.22 11.32
CA LYS A 199 -9.10 13.18 10.60
C LYS A 199 -8.24 12.51 9.51
N LEU A 200 -8.06 11.19 9.59
CA LEU A 200 -7.21 10.47 8.66
C LEU A 200 -7.86 10.31 7.29
N HIS A 201 -7.06 10.50 6.25
CA HIS A 201 -7.39 9.99 4.91
C HIS A 201 -7.35 8.46 4.94
N VAL A 202 -8.44 7.80 4.57
CA VAL A 202 -8.53 6.34 4.56
C VAL A 202 -8.51 5.85 3.11
N THR A 203 -7.45 5.19 2.72
CA THR A 203 -7.30 4.55 1.42
C THR A 203 -7.28 3.03 1.53
N ILE A 204 -7.43 2.33 0.43
CA ILE A 204 -7.28 0.87 0.37
C ILE A 204 -6.39 0.49 -0.82
N LYS A 205 -5.56 -0.54 -0.63
CA LYS A 205 -4.91 -1.26 -1.72
C LYS A 205 -5.60 -2.59 -1.92
N ILE A 206 -6.11 -2.83 -3.13
CA ILE A 206 -6.89 -4.02 -3.46
C ILE A 206 -6.40 -4.65 -4.77
N ASN A 207 -6.53 -5.99 -4.91
CA ASN A 207 -6.26 -6.67 -6.15
C ASN A 207 -7.34 -6.36 -7.19
N SER A 208 -6.96 -6.02 -8.43
CA SER A 208 -7.87 -6.00 -9.57
C SER A 208 -8.39 -7.40 -9.91
N ASN A 209 -7.55 -8.40 -9.67
CA ASN A 209 -7.81 -9.80 -9.92
C ASN A 209 -6.88 -10.64 -9.03
N ASP A 210 -7.36 -11.77 -8.53
CA ASP A 210 -6.52 -12.68 -7.75
C ASP A 210 -5.57 -13.52 -8.61
N PHE A 211 -5.81 -13.58 -9.93
CA PHE A 211 -5.06 -14.41 -10.89
C PHE A 211 -4.93 -15.87 -10.46
N THR A 212 -5.98 -16.39 -9.78
CA THR A 212 -6.07 -17.75 -9.32
C THR A 212 -7.46 -18.33 -9.59
N PHE A 213 -7.53 -19.63 -9.85
CA PHE A 213 -8.81 -20.28 -10.10
C PHE A 213 -9.75 -20.13 -8.88
N GLY A 214 -10.98 -19.71 -9.14
CA GLY A 214 -11.99 -19.50 -8.09
C GLY A 214 -11.73 -18.28 -7.19
N GLY A 215 -10.74 -17.43 -7.51
CA GLY A 215 -10.49 -16.18 -6.82
C GLY A 215 -11.36 -15.03 -7.34
N ILE A 216 -11.13 -13.83 -6.81
CA ILE A 216 -11.77 -12.59 -7.25
C ILE A 216 -11.32 -12.28 -8.68
N ASP A 217 -12.27 -12.06 -9.58
CA ASP A 217 -12.05 -11.55 -10.92
C ASP A 217 -12.26 -10.02 -10.98
N GLU A 218 -12.08 -9.42 -12.15
CA GLU A 218 -12.22 -7.99 -12.35
C GLU A 218 -13.64 -7.47 -12.12
N ASP A 219 -14.66 -8.23 -12.46
CA ASP A 219 -16.06 -7.80 -12.30
C ASP A 219 -16.46 -7.84 -10.82
N GLU A 220 -16.02 -8.85 -10.08
CA GLU A 220 -16.20 -8.91 -8.63
C GLU A 220 -15.40 -7.81 -7.93
N CYS A 221 -14.14 -7.56 -8.33
CA CYS A 221 -13.35 -6.45 -7.78
C CYS A 221 -14.01 -5.09 -8.05
N LEU A 222 -14.56 -4.88 -9.25
CA LEU A 222 -15.31 -3.65 -9.59
C LEU A 222 -16.50 -3.46 -8.64
N TYR A 223 -17.25 -4.53 -8.38
CA TYR A 223 -18.35 -4.52 -7.41
C TYR A 223 -17.87 -4.13 -6.01
N ILE A 224 -16.79 -4.76 -5.53
CA ILE A 224 -16.18 -4.48 -4.22
C ILE A 224 -15.76 -3.02 -4.11
N CYS A 225 -15.09 -2.48 -5.13
CA CYS A 225 -14.64 -1.09 -5.14
C CYS A 225 -15.81 -0.11 -5.13
N LYS A 226 -16.92 -0.41 -5.82
CA LYS A 226 -18.15 0.38 -5.75
C LYS A 226 -18.73 0.40 -4.32
N LYS A 227 -18.79 -0.74 -3.66
CA LYS A 227 -19.26 -0.83 -2.25
C LYS A 227 -18.38 -0.05 -1.29
N LEU A 228 -17.06 -0.09 -1.46
CA LEU A 228 -16.13 0.72 -0.68
C LEU A 228 -16.29 2.23 -0.95
N SER A 229 -16.50 2.61 -2.22
CA SER A 229 -16.80 3.99 -2.61
C SER A 229 -18.09 4.49 -1.96
N GLU A 230 -19.17 3.71 -2.04
CA GLU A 230 -20.46 4.00 -1.38
C GLU A 230 -20.31 4.13 0.14
N ALA A 231 -19.44 3.32 0.76
CA ALA A 231 -19.12 3.39 2.20
C ALA A 231 -18.17 4.55 2.56
N GLY A 232 -17.72 5.33 1.56
CA GLY A 232 -16.97 6.56 1.76
C GLY A 232 -15.46 6.36 1.94
N ILE A 233 -14.84 5.36 1.30
CA ILE A 233 -13.38 5.28 1.20
C ILE A 233 -12.85 6.53 0.48
N ASP A 234 -11.68 7.06 0.88
CA ASP A 234 -11.20 8.33 0.37
C ASP A 234 -10.37 8.21 -0.91
N SER A 235 -9.73 7.06 -1.15
CA SER A 235 -9.10 6.70 -2.43
C SER A 235 -8.87 5.19 -2.52
N ILE A 236 -8.62 4.69 -3.74
CA ILE A 236 -8.40 3.25 -3.99
C ILE A 236 -7.15 3.09 -4.84
N GLU A 237 -6.16 2.34 -4.34
CA GLU A 237 -4.95 1.94 -5.08
C GLU A 237 -5.14 0.54 -5.67
N ILE A 238 -5.13 0.45 -7.00
CA ILE A 238 -5.33 -0.80 -7.73
C ILE A 238 -4.02 -1.54 -7.90
N SER A 239 -4.03 -2.81 -7.50
CA SER A 239 -2.90 -3.73 -7.55
C SER A 239 -3.36 -5.11 -8.05
N GLY A 240 -2.62 -6.17 -7.73
CA GLY A 240 -2.98 -7.56 -8.08
C GLY A 240 -1.99 -8.55 -7.49
N ASN A 241 -2.37 -9.81 -7.41
CA ASN A 241 -1.45 -10.86 -7.02
C ASN A 241 -0.33 -11.01 -8.07
N GLY A 242 0.85 -11.45 -7.65
CA GLY A 242 2.01 -11.51 -8.54
C GLY A 242 2.52 -10.14 -9.00
N THR A 243 2.33 -9.13 -8.18
CA THR A 243 2.54 -7.70 -8.48
C THR A 243 3.93 -7.32 -8.95
N SER A 244 4.92 -8.14 -8.66
CA SER A 244 6.31 -7.86 -9.00
C SER A 244 6.70 -8.49 -10.33
N VAL A 245 5.96 -8.14 -11.37
CA VAL A 245 6.28 -8.60 -12.73
C VAL A 245 7.72 -8.20 -13.08
N SER A 246 8.52 -9.19 -13.54
CA SER A 246 9.88 -8.97 -14.01
C SER A 246 9.90 -8.44 -15.44
N GLY A 247 11.02 -7.85 -15.86
CA GLY A 247 11.22 -7.46 -17.26
C GLY A 247 10.39 -6.27 -17.74
N ILE A 248 9.80 -5.47 -16.83
CA ILE A 248 9.12 -4.23 -17.24
C ILE A 248 10.15 -3.23 -17.77
N ARG A 249 9.84 -2.63 -18.91
CA ARG A 249 10.64 -1.61 -19.60
C ARG A 249 9.79 -0.40 -19.92
N ALA A 250 10.42 0.78 -19.89
CA ALA A 250 9.82 2.02 -20.33
C ALA A 250 9.30 1.91 -21.76
N HIS A 251 8.14 2.50 -22.04
CA HIS A 251 7.47 2.54 -23.35
C HIS A 251 7.05 1.19 -23.96
N ILE A 252 7.28 0.04 -23.27
CA ILE A 252 7.02 -1.30 -23.83
C ILE A 252 5.85 -1.99 -23.14
N ASN A 253 5.91 -2.14 -21.81
CA ASN A 253 4.94 -2.94 -21.04
C ASN A 253 4.63 -2.35 -19.67
N GLU A 254 4.57 -1.04 -19.61
CA GLU A 254 4.20 -0.29 -18.41
C GLU A 254 2.69 -0.35 -18.11
N GLY A 255 2.32 -0.06 -16.88
CA GLY A 255 0.93 0.16 -16.50
C GLY A 255 0.03 -1.07 -16.57
N TYR A 256 0.54 -2.25 -16.22
CA TYR A 256 -0.16 -3.53 -16.42
C TYR A 256 -1.48 -3.70 -15.63
N PHE A 257 -1.85 -2.76 -14.76
CA PHE A 257 -3.19 -2.68 -14.13
C PHE A 257 -4.02 -1.48 -14.66
N MET A 258 -3.54 -0.81 -15.72
CA MET A 258 -4.14 0.42 -16.22
C MET A 258 -5.57 0.20 -16.71
N ASP A 259 -5.85 -0.87 -17.45
CA ASP A 259 -7.14 -1.09 -18.07
C ASP A 259 -8.24 -1.22 -17.01
N PHE A 260 -8.01 -2.01 -15.98
CA PHE A 260 -8.94 -2.12 -14.86
C PHE A 260 -9.06 -0.83 -14.07
N ALA A 261 -7.93 -0.16 -13.76
CA ALA A 261 -7.95 1.10 -13.02
C ALA A 261 -8.72 2.20 -13.77
N ALA A 262 -8.60 2.25 -15.11
CA ALA A 262 -9.35 3.18 -15.96
C ALA A 262 -10.84 2.83 -16.00
N LYS A 263 -11.20 1.53 -16.10
CA LYS A 263 -12.59 1.05 -15.99
C LYS A 263 -13.19 1.50 -14.65
N LEU A 264 -12.51 1.23 -13.54
CA LEU A 264 -12.96 1.63 -12.22
C LEU A 264 -13.13 3.15 -12.08
N ALA A 265 -12.15 3.94 -12.53
CA ALA A 265 -12.20 5.39 -12.45
C ALA A 265 -13.35 6.02 -13.26
N ASN A 266 -13.91 5.29 -14.23
CA ASN A 266 -15.13 5.72 -14.94
C ASN A 266 -16.42 5.40 -14.17
N GLU A 267 -16.39 4.44 -13.27
CA GLU A 267 -17.57 3.89 -12.58
C GLU A 267 -17.78 4.47 -11.17
N ILE A 268 -16.76 5.11 -10.57
CA ILE A 268 -16.81 5.69 -9.22
C ILE A 268 -16.28 7.13 -9.23
N ASN A 269 -16.69 7.91 -8.22
CA ASN A 269 -16.16 9.26 -8.00
C ASN A 269 -14.96 9.29 -7.03
N THR A 270 -14.69 8.20 -6.35
CA THR A 270 -13.52 8.07 -5.45
C THR A 270 -12.23 8.08 -6.28
N PRO A 271 -11.22 8.91 -5.94
CA PRO A 271 -9.95 8.94 -6.65
C PRO A 271 -9.29 7.57 -6.76
N VAL A 272 -8.86 7.22 -7.98
CA VAL A 272 -8.15 5.98 -8.27
C VAL A 272 -6.66 6.25 -8.42
N ILE A 273 -5.85 5.46 -7.74
CA ILE A 273 -4.38 5.47 -7.78
C ILE A 273 -3.93 4.23 -8.56
N LEU A 274 -3.16 4.41 -9.61
CA LEU A 274 -2.59 3.32 -10.40
C LEU A 274 -1.18 2.98 -9.92
N VAL A 275 -0.95 1.74 -9.51
CA VAL A 275 0.38 1.14 -9.41
C VAL A 275 0.53 0.07 -10.50
N GLY A 276 1.76 -0.24 -10.89
CA GLY A 276 2.04 -1.38 -11.78
C GLY A 276 2.92 -1.03 -12.96
N GLY A 277 4.23 -1.16 -12.81
CA GLY A 277 5.18 -1.11 -13.91
C GLY A 277 5.50 0.26 -14.50
N LEU A 278 5.01 1.36 -13.94
CA LEU A 278 5.28 2.71 -14.44
C LEU A 278 6.77 3.05 -14.40
N ARG A 279 7.29 3.61 -15.52
CA ARG A 279 8.71 3.91 -15.71
C ARG A 279 8.96 5.25 -16.39
N SER A 280 8.23 5.57 -17.47
CA SER A 280 8.46 6.73 -18.32
C SER A 280 7.47 7.85 -18.02
N ARG A 281 7.94 9.10 -18.18
CA ARG A 281 7.11 10.30 -18.09
C ARG A 281 5.99 10.26 -19.12
N GLU A 282 6.30 9.92 -20.36
CA GLU A 282 5.35 9.90 -21.46
C GLU A 282 4.17 8.98 -21.17
N THR A 283 4.43 7.73 -20.74
CA THR A 283 3.36 6.79 -20.37
C THR A 283 2.53 7.33 -19.20
N MET A 284 3.18 7.89 -18.17
CA MET A 284 2.47 8.48 -17.03
C MET A 284 1.57 9.66 -17.43
N GLU A 285 2.06 10.57 -18.26
CA GLU A 285 1.27 11.71 -18.77
C GLU A 285 0.13 11.25 -19.69
N ASN A 286 0.37 10.25 -20.54
CA ASN A 286 -0.67 9.65 -21.38
C ASN A 286 -1.80 9.01 -20.55
N ILE A 287 -1.46 8.27 -19.49
CA ILE A 287 -2.46 7.70 -18.57
C ILE A 287 -3.31 8.80 -17.94
N LEU A 288 -2.68 9.82 -17.36
CA LEU A 288 -3.38 10.92 -16.70
C LEU A 288 -4.31 11.69 -17.64
N ASN A 289 -3.91 11.85 -18.90
CA ASN A 289 -4.67 12.65 -19.87
C ASN A 289 -5.75 11.89 -20.65
N ASN A 290 -5.59 10.57 -20.79
CA ASN A 290 -6.52 9.73 -21.54
C ASN A 290 -7.47 8.91 -20.65
N THR A 291 -7.32 9.00 -19.31
CA THR A 291 -8.19 8.30 -18.36
C THR A 291 -8.65 9.24 -17.24
N LYS A 292 -9.57 8.75 -16.40
CA LYS A 292 -9.96 9.43 -15.16
C LYS A 292 -9.06 9.09 -13.97
N ILE A 293 -8.01 8.27 -14.15
CA ILE A 293 -7.01 8.01 -13.11
C ILE A 293 -6.40 9.34 -12.68
N GLU A 294 -6.23 9.54 -11.36
CA GLU A 294 -5.78 10.82 -10.82
C GLU A 294 -4.38 10.79 -10.25
N PHE A 295 -3.92 9.64 -9.77
CA PHE A 295 -2.62 9.49 -9.13
C PHE A 295 -1.90 8.25 -9.64
N LEU A 296 -0.58 8.34 -9.65
CA LEU A 296 0.32 7.29 -10.12
C LEU A 296 1.24 6.89 -8.98
N SER A 297 1.39 5.60 -8.75
CA SER A 297 2.12 5.07 -7.61
C SER A 297 3.33 4.25 -8.06
N LEU A 298 4.50 4.54 -7.47
CA LEU A 298 5.78 3.95 -7.84
C LEU A 298 6.38 3.19 -6.65
N SER A 299 6.85 1.95 -6.87
CA SER A 299 7.56 1.14 -5.87
C SER A 299 9.04 0.97 -6.27
N ARG A 300 9.36 -0.05 -7.08
CA ARG A 300 10.75 -0.40 -7.48
C ARG A 300 11.54 0.74 -8.14
N PRO A 301 10.95 1.64 -8.95
CA PRO A 301 11.67 2.83 -9.43
C PRO A 301 12.28 3.65 -8.30
N LEU A 302 11.53 3.86 -7.21
CA LEU A 302 11.97 4.65 -6.07
C LEU A 302 12.92 3.90 -5.10
N LEU A 303 13.01 2.57 -5.19
CA LEU A 303 14.10 1.80 -4.58
C LEU A 303 15.43 2.07 -5.29
N ARG A 304 15.37 2.17 -6.62
CA ARG A 304 16.54 2.44 -7.47
C ARG A 304 16.98 3.90 -7.38
N GLU A 305 16.03 4.82 -7.48
CA GLU A 305 16.22 6.27 -7.61
C GLU A 305 15.18 6.99 -6.72
N PRO A 306 15.46 7.20 -5.43
CA PRO A 306 14.55 7.94 -4.55
C PRO A 306 14.25 9.36 -5.06
N ASP A 307 15.18 9.96 -5.81
CA ASP A 307 15.11 11.27 -6.43
C ASP A 307 14.53 11.29 -7.86
N LEU A 308 13.96 10.18 -8.32
CA LEU A 308 13.35 10.06 -9.65
C LEU A 308 12.29 11.15 -9.91
N PRO A 309 11.38 11.49 -8.98
CA PRO A 309 10.39 12.54 -9.23
C PRO A 309 11.03 13.90 -9.55
N ASP A 310 12.05 14.30 -8.79
CA ASP A 310 12.76 15.56 -9.06
C ASP A 310 13.56 15.52 -10.36
N LYS A 311 14.16 14.39 -10.72
CA LYS A 311 14.84 14.22 -12.00
C LYS A 311 13.87 14.36 -13.18
N LEU A 312 12.71 13.72 -13.10
CA LEU A 312 11.65 13.85 -14.11
C LEU A 312 11.15 15.30 -14.20
N LYS A 313 10.90 15.95 -13.06
CA LYS A 313 10.42 17.34 -13.00
C LYS A 313 11.38 18.30 -13.67
N ASN A 314 12.67 18.13 -13.44
CA ASN A 314 13.74 19.01 -13.92
C ASN A 314 14.30 18.61 -15.32
N ASN A 315 13.67 17.65 -16.01
CA ASN A 315 14.11 17.13 -17.31
C ASN A 315 15.55 16.58 -17.31
N ILE A 316 16.00 16.02 -16.18
CA ILE A 316 17.31 15.35 -16.08
C ILE A 316 17.23 13.93 -16.67
N CYS A 317 16.05 13.31 -16.60
CA CYS A 317 15.72 12.05 -17.27
C CYS A 317 14.24 12.04 -17.65
N ASP A 318 13.88 11.18 -18.60
CA ASP A 318 12.50 10.95 -19.01
C ASP A 318 11.94 9.60 -18.53
N GLU A 319 12.80 8.74 -17.98
CA GLU A 319 12.42 7.42 -17.49
C GLU A 319 13.29 6.95 -16.33
N SER A 320 12.78 5.96 -15.59
CA SER A 320 13.52 5.30 -14.51
C SER A 320 14.52 4.28 -15.03
N LYS A 321 15.68 4.21 -14.42
CA LYS A 321 16.70 3.18 -14.66
C LYS A 321 16.31 1.78 -14.12
N CYS A 322 15.19 1.64 -13.41
CA CYS A 322 14.75 0.36 -12.87
C CYS A 322 14.31 -0.58 -13.99
N ILE A 323 15.04 -1.67 -14.18
CA ILE A 323 14.79 -2.68 -15.23
C ILE A 323 13.90 -3.84 -14.76
N SER A 324 13.30 -3.75 -13.59
CA SER A 324 12.43 -4.80 -13.02
C SER A 324 13.08 -6.20 -12.95
N CYS A 325 14.37 -6.26 -12.64
CA CYS A 325 15.09 -7.54 -12.48
C CYS A 325 14.67 -8.33 -11.24
N ASN A 326 13.90 -7.73 -10.34
CA ASN A 326 13.46 -8.29 -9.06
C ASN A 326 14.57 -8.68 -8.08
N ALA A 327 15.82 -8.36 -8.35
CA ALA A 327 16.95 -8.69 -7.48
C ALA A 327 16.87 -7.99 -6.09
N CYS A 328 16.09 -6.90 -5.97
CA CYS A 328 15.80 -6.28 -4.69
C CYS A 328 15.05 -7.19 -3.72
N TYR A 329 14.26 -8.18 -4.20
CA TYR A 329 13.59 -9.16 -3.34
C TYR A 329 14.55 -10.16 -2.68
N SER A 330 15.73 -10.35 -3.26
CA SER A 330 16.76 -11.25 -2.74
C SER A 330 17.86 -10.50 -1.98
N SER A 331 17.84 -9.17 -1.98
CA SER A 331 18.80 -8.35 -1.26
C SER A 331 18.44 -8.23 0.22
N HIS A 332 19.46 -8.11 1.08
CA HIS A 332 19.25 -7.74 2.47
C HIS A 332 18.63 -6.33 2.52
N ASN A 333 17.57 -6.15 3.31
CA ASN A 333 16.85 -4.87 3.43
C ASN A 333 16.21 -4.35 2.13
N HIS A 334 15.88 -5.22 1.18
CA HIS A 334 15.17 -4.87 -0.05
C HIS A 334 15.75 -3.70 -0.85
N TYR A 335 17.05 -3.44 -0.79
CA TYR A 335 17.65 -2.37 -1.58
C TYR A 335 17.96 -2.78 -3.02
N CYS A 336 18.20 -1.80 -3.89
CA CYS A 336 18.52 -2.06 -5.28
C CYS A 336 20.01 -2.37 -5.46
N ILE A 337 20.36 -3.66 -5.64
CA ILE A 337 21.76 -4.11 -5.82
C ILE A 337 22.40 -3.55 -7.11
N VAL A 338 21.60 -3.18 -8.12
CA VAL A 338 22.12 -2.58 -9.35
C VAL A 338 22.57 -1.14 -9.11
N LYS A 339 21.92 -0.42 -8.16
CA LYS A 339 22.36 0.93 -7.74
C LYS A 339 23.78 0.90 -7.16
N GLU A 340 24.11 -0.10 -6.35
CA GLU A 340 25.45 -0.25 -5.78
C GLU A 340 26.53 -0.53 -6.83
N ARG A 341 26.23 -1.40 -7.81
CA ARG A 341 27.16 -1.68 -8.90
C ARG A 341 27.52 -0.42 -9.68
N ASP A 342 26.51 0.38 -10.05
CA ASP A 342 26.73 1.65 -10.77
C ASP A 342 27.54 2.69 -9.96
N GLN A 343 27.53 2.60 -8.62
CA GLN A 343 28.33 3.47 -7.76
C GLN A 343 29.79 2.99 -7.68
N ASN A 344 30.00 1.66 -7.62
CA ASN A 344 31.33 1.07 -7.53
C ASN A 344 32.09 1.15 -8.89
N ASP A 345 31.37 1.14 -10.01
CA ASP A 345 31.99 1.31 -11.36
C ASP A 345 32.42 2.77 -11.66
N LYS A 346 32.09 3.71 -10.77
CA LYS A 346 32.45 5.14 -10.88
C LYS A 346 33.58 5.57 -9.91
N THR A 347 34.01 4.68 -9.03
CA THR A 347 35.15 4.86 -8.10
C THR A 347 36.36 4.08 -8.59
#